data_35853c0e2206a983ea9b658d52298b81
#
_entry.id   35853c0e2206a983ea9b658d52298b81
#
_cell.length_a   1.000
_cell.length_b   1.000
_cell.length_c   1.000
_cell.angle_alpha   90.00
_cell.angle_beta   90.00
_cell.angle_gamma   90.00
#
_symmetry.space_group_name_H-M   'P 1'
#
loop_
_entity.id
_entity.type
_entity.pdbx_description
1 polymer ?
#
loop_
_entity_poly.entity_id
_entity_poly.type
_entity_poly.pdbx_seq_one_letter_code
_entity_poly.pdbx_strand_id
1 'polypeptide(L)'
;RVIVFFDLPVKTKKDRREYSNFRKYLVKSGFMMMQESVYSKLALNQNVANGICDSIKKHKPSAGLVQMLTVTEKQYSKMER
;
A
#
# COMPACT_ATOMS: atom_id res chain seq x y z
N ARG A 1 8.00 -2.79 -8.88
CA ARG A 1 7.66 -2.23 -7.57
C ARG A 1 6.17 -2.00 -7.46
N VAL A 2 5.60 -2.34 -6.33
CA VAL A 2 4.18 -2.11 -6.03
C VAL A 2 4.06 -0.85 -5.22
N ILE A 3 3.21 0.07 -5.66
CA ILE A 3 2.91 1.30 -4.93
C ILE A 3 1.47 1.22 -4.45
N VAL A 4 1.24 1.50 -3.18
CA VAL A 4 -0.09 1.49 -2.56
C VAL A 4 -0.44 2.91 -2.16
N PHE A 5 -1.61 3.34 -2.62
CA PHE A 5 -2.20 4.63 -2.25
C PHE A 5 -3.48 4.34 -1.48
N PHE A 6 -3.70 5.01 -0.37
CA PHE A 6 -4.94 4.80 0.35
C PHE A 6 -5.48 6.09 0.93
N ASP A 7 -6.81 6.19 0.90
CA ASP A 7 -7.57 7.28 1.47
C ASP A 7 -8.63 6.65 2.37
N LEU A 8 -8.33 6.58 3.66
CA LEU A 8 -9.16 5.89 4.64
C LEU A 8 -9.74 6.92 5.61
N PRO A 9 -10.99 6.73 6.04
CA PRO A 9 -11.61 7.64 6.99
C PRO A 9 -10.91 7.57 8.35
N VAL A 10 -10.89 8.69 9.08
CA VAL A 10 -10.26 8.81 10.41
C VAL A 10 -11.17 9.49 11.42
N LYS A 11 -12.47 9.50 11.18
CA LYS A 11 -13.43 10.25 12.00
C LYS A 11 -13.79 9.55 13.30
N THR A 12 -13.98 8.23 13.26
CA THR A 12 -14.37 7.45 14.43
C THR A 12 -13.17 6.71 15.01
N LYS A 13 -13.35 6.17 16.24
CA LYS A 13 -12.31 5.32 16.83
C LYS A 13 -12.08 4.07 16.01
N LYS A 14 -13.16 3.50 15.44
CA LYS A 14 -13.05 2.33 14.58
C LYS A 14 -12.26 2.66 13.32
N ASP A 15 -12.55 3.79 12.70
CA ASP A 15 -11.83 4.26 11.51
C ASP A 15 -10.34 4.39 11.78
N ARG A 16 -9.98 5.05 12.87
CA ARG A 16 -8.58 5.27 13.25
C ARG A 16 -7.87 3.96 13.55
N ARG A 17 -8.57 2.99 14.15
CA ARG A 17 -8.02 1.67 14.43
C ARG A 17 -7.74 0.93 13.12
N GLU A 18 -8.69 0.94 12.19
CA GLU A 18 -8.53 0.28 10.90
C GLU A 18 -7.40 0.92 10.08
N TYR A 19 -7.29 2.25 10.10
CA TYR A 19 -6.20 2.97 9.48
C TYR A 19 -4.85 2.53 10.06
N SER A 20 -4.74 2.55 11.37
CA SER A 20 -3.51 2.17 12.06
C SER A 20 -3.14 0.71 11.80
N ASN A 21 -4.12 -0.19 11.81
CA ASN A 21 -3.88 -1.61 11.56
C ASN A 21 -3.42 -1.86 10.12
N PHE A 22 -4.01 -1.17 9.14
CA PHE A 22 -3.62 -1.30 7.74
C PHE A 22 -2.19 -0.78 7.53
N ARG A 23 -1.88 0.37 8.11
CA ARG A 23 -0.53 0.93 8.05
C ARG A 23 0.51 -0.03 8.66
N LYS A 24 0.20 -0.58 9.83
CA LYS A 24 1.08 -1.57 10.50
C LYS A 24 1.25 -2.82 9.62
N TYR A 25 0.19 -3.27 8.98
CA TYR A 25 0.25 -4.40 8.07
C TYR A 25 1.22 -4.12 6.92
N LEU A 26 1.14 -2.95 6.30
CA LEU A 26 2.03 -2.58 5.21
C LEU A 26 3.49 -2.56 5.65
N VAL A 27 3.78 -1.91 6.77
CA VAL A 27 5.15 -1.84 7.31
C VAL A 27 5.67 -3.25 7.65
N LYS A 28 4.84 -4.05 8.30
CA LYS A 28 5.20 -5.42 8.68
C LYS A 28 5.44 -6.31 7.46
N SER A 29 4.76 -6.03 6.37
CA SER A 29 4.91 -6.75 5.11
C SER A 29 6.10 -6.28 4.27
N GLY A 30 6.88 -5.33 4.77
CA GLY A 30 8.10 -4.86 4.11
C GLY A 30 7.91 -3.64 3.22
N PHE A 31 6.78 -2.96 3.29
CA PHE A 31 6.57 -1.72 2.57
C PHE A 31 7.31 -0.57 3.22
N MET A 32 7.80 0.35 2.41
CA MET A 32 8.43 1.59 2.86
C MET A 32 7.47 2.75 2.62
N MET A 33 7.36 3.62 3.62
CA MET A 33 6.55 4.82 3.49
C MET A 33 7.27 5.82 2.58
N MET A 34 6.59 6.26 1.54
CA MET A 34 7.07 7.32 0.65
C MET A 34 6.52 8.67 1.08
N GLN A 35 5.26 8.68 1.39
CA GLN A 35 4.53 9.81 1.95
C GLN A 35 3.46 9.23 2.85
N GLU A 36 2.82 10.07 3.65
CA GLU A 36 1.66 9.63 4.40
C GLU A 36 0.62 9.09 3.41
N SER A 37 0.13 7.90 3.67
CA SER A 37 -0.84 7.19 2.82
C SER A 37 -0.29 6.72 1.45
N VAL A 38 1.02 6.75 1.25
CA VAL A 38 1.66 6.21 0.04
C VAL A 38 2.84 5.33 0.46
N TYR A 39 2.78 4.05 0.11
CA TYR A 39 3.80 3.07 0.47
C TYR A 39 4.25 2.30 -0.76
N SER A 40 5.47 1.82 -0.76
CA SER A 40 5.99 1.02 -1.86
C SER A 40 6.79 -0.19 -1.38
N LYS A 41 6.82 -1.23 -2.20
CA LYS A 41 7.60 -2.44 -1.94
C LYS A 41 8.18 -2.97 -3.25
N LEU A 42 9.44 -3.36 -3.21
CA LEU A 42 10.11 -4.00 -4.34
C LEU A 42 9.49 -5.38 -4.58
N ALA A 43 9.18 -5.68 -5.83
CA ALA A 43 8.75 -7.01 -6.26
C ALA A 43 9.72 -7.50 -7.34
N LEU A 44 10.22 -8.71 -7.18
CA LEU A 44 11.25 -9.26 -8.07
C LEU A 44 10.72 -9.52 -9.47
N ASN A 45 9.43 -9.85 -9.60
CA ASN A 45 8.79 -10.13 -10.88
C ASN A 45 7.28 -9.89 -10.78
N GLN A 46 6.58 -10.08 -11.90
CA GLN A 46 5.14 -9.84 -11.95
C GLN A 46 4.35 -10.79 -11.06
N ASN A 47 4.78 -12.05 -10.95
CA ASN A 47 4.08 -13.02 -10.09
C ASN A 47 4.15 -12.60 -8.61
N VAL A 48 5.31 -12.14 -8.17
CA VAL A 48 5.48 -11.62 -6.81
C VAL A 48 4.62 -10.37 -6.60
N ALA A 49 4.61 -9.46 -7.58
CA ALA A 49 3.77 -8.25 -7.52
C ALA A 49 2.29 -8.62 -7.41
N ASN A 50 1.83 -9.60 -8.18
CA ASN A 50 0.43 -10.06 -8.13
C ASN A 50 0.08 -10.61 -6.75
N GLY A 51 0.97 -11.42 -6.16
CA GLY A 51 0.79 -11.96 -4.81
C GLY A 51 0.71 -10.87 -3.76
N ILE A 52 1.54 -9.83 -3.87
CA ILE A 52 1.51 -8.68 -2.96
C ILE A 52 0.16 -7.97 -3.07
N CYS A 53 -0.31 -7.70 -4.28
CA CYS A 53 -1.60 -7.05 -4.51
C CYS A 53 -2.76 -7.88 -3.96
N ASP A 54 -2.75 -9.19 -4.15
CA ASP A 54 -3.78 -10.08 -3.63
C ASP A 54 -3.81 -10.07 -2.10
N SER A 55 -2.66 -10.07 -1.47
CA SER A 55 -2.54 -9.99 -0.01
C SER A 55 -3.13 -8.67 0.52
N ILE A 56 -2.84 -7.56 -0.15
CA ILE A 56 -3.38 -6.26 0.23
C ILE A 56 -4.90 -6.25 0.11
N LYS A 57 -5.44 -6.82 -0.96
CA LYS A 57 -6.91 -6.92 -1.14
C LYS A 57 -7.59 -7.66 0.00
N LYS A 58 -6.92 -8.66 0.56
CA LYS A 58 -7.46 -9.42 1.70
C LYS A 58 -7.40 -8.66 3.02
N HIS A 59 -6.48 -7.72 3.17
CA HIS A 59 -6.23 -7.02 4.43
C HIS A 59 -6.72 -5.58 4.45
N LYS A 60 -7.19 -5.06 3.31
CA LYS A 60 -7.66 -3.68 3.25
C LYS A 60 -8.92 -3.49 4.10
N PRO A 61 -9.11 -2.31 4.72
CA PRO A 61 -10.35 -2.01 5.43
C PRO A 61 -11.56 -2.02 4.52
N SER A 62 -12.74 -2.24 5.09
CA SER A 62 -13.99 -2.22 4.36
C SER A 62 -14.39 -0.80 3.92
N ALA A 63 -13.98 0.21 4.66
CA ALA A 63 -14.28 1.61 4.36
C ALA A 63 -13.07 2.29 3.75
N GLY A 64 -13.32 3.26 2.88
CA GLY A 64 -12.28 4.04 2.23
C GLY A 64 -11.80 3.42 0.92
N LEU A 65 -10.76 4.03 0.37
CA LEU A 65 -10.23 3.65 -0.94
C LEU A 65 -8.78 3.18 -0.79
N VAL A 66 -8.47 2.04 -1.38
CA VAL A 66 -7.10 1.52 -1.49
C VAL A 66 -6.84 1.24 -2.97
N GLN A 67 -5.81 1.87 -3.50
CA GLN A 67 -5.40 1.68 -4.89
C GLN A 67 -3.96 1.16 -4.95
N MET A 68 -3.67 0.36 -5.96
CA MET A 68 -2.36 -0.23 -6.14
C MET A 68 -1.91 -0.03 -7.58
N LEU A 69 -0.62 0.24 -7.74
CA LEU A 69 -0.01 0.44 -9.05
C LEU A 69 1.30 -0.34 -9.10
N THR A 70 1.48 -1.16 -10.13
CA THR A 70 2.75 -1.85 -10.36
C THR A 70 3.54 -1.08 -11.41
N VAL A 71 4.78 -0.73 -11.07
CA VAL A 71 5.68 0.00 -11.96
C VAL A 71 7.02 -0.71 -12.03
N THR A 72 7.75 -0.50 -13.12
CA THR A 72 9.13 -0.96 -13.23
C THR A 72 10.04 -0.11 -12.36
N GLU A 73 11.23 -0.63 -12.02
CA GLU A 73 12.21 0.15 -11.26
C GLU A 73 12.67 1.39 -12.05
N LYS A 74 12.71 1.29 -13.37
CA LYS A 74 13.04 2.43 -14.22
C LYS A 74 11.98 3.52 -14.11
N GLN A 75 10.70 3.17 -14.16
CA GLN A 75 9.60 4.11 -13.98
C GLN A 75 9.63 4.73 -12.58
N TYR A 76 9.87 3.90 -11.57
CA TYR A 76 9.94 4.35 -10.19
C TYR A 76 11.09 5.35 -9.99
N SER A 77 12.26 5.08 -10.57
CA SER A 77 13.43 5.96 -10.44
C SER A 77 13.22 7.32 -11.12
N LYS A 78 12.35 7.38 -12.12
CA LYS A 78 12.02 8.61 -12.83
C LYS A 78 10.87 9.39 -12.21
N MET A 79 10.25 8.86 -11.17
CA MET A 79 9.12 9.51 -10.52
C MET A 79 9.56 10.78 -9.81
N GLU A 80 8.90 11.87 -10.09
CA GLU A 80 9.13 13.14 -9.41
C GLU A 80 8.44 13.15 -8.05
N ARG A 81 9.11 13.75 -7.08
CA ARG A 81 8.62 13.75 -5.69
C ARG A 81 8.66 15.15 -5.10
#